data_9f15896f41252f44164c224e73f59219
#
_entry.id   9f15896f41252f44164c224e73f59219
#
_cell.length_a   1.000
_cell.length_b   1.000
_cell.length_c   1.000
_cell.angle_alpha   90.00
_cell.angle_beta   90.00
_cell.angle_gamma   90.00
#
_symmetry.space_group_name_H-M   'P 1'
#
loop_
_entity.id
_entity.type
_entity.pdbx_description
1 polymer ?
#
loop_
_entity_poly.entity_id
_entity_poly.type
_entity_poly.pdbx_seq_one_letter_code
_entity_poly.pdbx_strand_id
1 'polypeptide(L)'
;GIHAEAVDDTALYQLEPALAPGFAGGMLVPRDAVAYGPAVAMHLVERAQSRGTRLLRDRALRLTRDGIELQGGQTLRGSVLVATGCALPELLPALPMRARKGHLVITQRYPGLLRHQTLELGYADSAHGSDDSSVAFNVQPRPTGQILIGSSREFDDAMDPAVSMPMLRRMLERSFSYLPALRGLDALRVWTGFRPTSIDGRPYIGRVPGMDHAWVAAGHEGLGITTALGTAHLLVDLLLERPTAIDAAPFDPARLAAATVAA
;
A
#
# COMPACT_ATOMS: atom_id res chain seq x y z
N GLY A 1 18.33 -7.30 -10.51
CA GLY A 1 17.31 -6.32 -10.94
C GLY A 1 16.03 -7.01 -11.41
N ILE A 2 14.98 -6.25 -11.60
CA ILE A 2 13.71 -6.75 -12.18
C ILE A 2 13.90 -6.78 -13.70
N HIS A 3 13.56 -7.90 -14.34
CA HIS A 3 13.57 -8.01 -15.79
C HIS A 3 12.40 -7.22 -16.36
N ALA A 4 12.68 -6.27 -17.25
CA ALA A 4 11.71 -5.47 -17.96
C ALA A 4 12.10 -5.38 -19.44
N GLU A 5 11.12 -5.43 -20.33
CA GLU A 5 11.27 -5.44 -21.78
C GLU A 5 10.61 -4.20 -22.39
N ALA A 6 11.37 -3.42 -23.16
CA ALA A 6 10.78 -2.38 -23.96
C ALA A 6 10.01 -3.02 -25.13
N VAL A 7 8.77 -2.57 -25.35
CA VAL A 7 7.93 -2.99 -26.46
C VAL A 7 7.60 -1.79 -27.34
N ASP A 8 7.64 -1.97 -28.66
CA ASP A 8 7.22 -0.96 -29.63
C ASP A 8 5.69 -0.82 -29.67
N ASP A 9 5.20 0.08 -30.49
CA ASP A 9 3.76 0.33 -30.67
C ASP A 9 3.03 -0.92 -31.17
N THR A 10 3.61 -1.64 -32.13
CA THR A 10 3.01 -2.84 -32.69
C THR A 10 2.82 -3.93 -31.64
N ALA A 11 3.86 -4.23 -30.88
CA ALA A 11 3.81 -5.21 -29.80
C ALA A 11 2.88 -4.75 -28.66
N LEU A 12 2.89 -3.45 -28.31
CA LEU A 12 1.99 -2.90 -27.30
C LEU A 12 0.51 -3.14 -27.63
N TYR A 13 0.09 -2.84 -28.86
CA TYR A 13 -1.30 -3.06 -29.29
C TYR A 13 -1.67 -4.52 -29.52
N GLN A 14 -0.69 -5.40 -29.76
CA GLN A 14 -0.93 -6.85 -29.72
C GLN A 14 -1.17 -7.35 -28.31
N LEU A 15 -0.45 -6.80 -27.31
CA LEU A 15 -0.64 -7.13 -25.90
C LEU A 15 -1.95 -6.57 -25.36
N GLU A 16 -2.22 -5.28 -25.61
CA GLU A 16 -3.40 -4.57 -25.09
C GLU A 16 -4.12 -3.80 -26.22
N PRO A 17 -4.98 -4.47 -27.01
CA PRO A 17 -5.68 -3.85 -28.15
C PRO A 17 -6.66 -2.75 -27.75
N ALA A 18 -7.09 -2.68 -26.49
CA ALA A 18 -8.06 -1.70 -25.99
C ALA A 18 -7.44 -0.33 -25.66
N LEU A 19 -6.12 -0.21 -25.70
CA LEU A 19 -5.44 1.07 -25.47
C LEU A 19 -5.82 2.12 -26.52
N ALA A 20 -5.87 3.38 -26.10
CA ALA A 20 -6.04 4.51 -27.02
C ALA A 20 -4.93 4.52 -28.08
N PRO A 21 -5.21 4.95 -29.33
CA PRO A 21 -4.18 5.04 -30.36
C PRO A 21 -3.16 6.14 -30.03
N GLY A 22 -1.93 6.01 -30.59
CA GLY A 22 -0.91 7.04 -30.54
C GLY A 22 0.19 6.83 -29.49
N PHE A 23 0.22 5.70 -28.79
CA PHE A 23 1.37 5.35 -27.96
C PHE A 23 2.52 4.83 -28.83
N ALA A 24 3.73 5.33 -28.57
CA ALA A 24 4.93 4.91 -29.27
C ALA A 24 5.48 3.55 -28.82
N GLY A 25 4.98 3.01 -27.70
CA GLY A 25 5.42 1.76 -27.10
C GLY A 25 5.17 1.72 -25.60
N GLY A 26 5.78 0.76 -24.93
CA GLY A 26 5.61 0.55 -23.50
C GLY A 26 6.75 -0.26 -22.89
N MET A 27 6.54 -0.66 -21.64
CA MET A 27 7.44 -1.54 -20.91
C MET A 27 6.64 -2.74 -20.38
N LEU A 28 7.05 -3.93 -20.73
CA LEU A 28 6.49 -5.17 -20.21
C LEU A 28 7.36 -5.68 -19.04
N VAL A 29 6.74 -6.02 -17.93
CA VAL A 29 7.39 -6.65 -16.78
C VAL A 29 6.80 -8.06 -16.60
N PRO A 30 7.34 -9.10 -17.27
CA PRO A 30 6.69 -10.42 -17.40
C PRO A 30 6.50 -11.15 -16.07
N ARG A 31 7.30 -10.80 -15.05
CA ARG A 31 7.29 -11.45 -13.73
C ARG A 31 6.53 -10.65 -12.68
N ASP A 32 5.93 -9.53 -13.05
CA ASP A 32 5.07 -8.78 -12.13
C ASP A 32 3.69 -9.44 -12.03
N ALA A 33 3.00 -9.19 -10.92
CA ALA A 33 1.71 -9.82 -10.65
C ALA A 33 0.82 -8.93 -9.78
N VAL A 34 -0.48 -9.12 -9.93
CA VAL A 34 -1.49 -8.51 -9.07
C VAL A 34 -1.84 -9.42 -7.92
N ALA A 35 -1.62 -8.98 -6.69
CA ALA A 35 -2.05 -9.67 -5.49
C ALA A 35 -3.41 -9.15 -5.00
N TYR A 36 -4.31 -10.05 -4.63
CA TYR A 36 -5.51 -9.68 -3.89
C TYR A 36 -5.18 -9.65 -2.39
N GLY A 37 -4.80 -8.49 -1.89
CA GLY A 37 -4.29 -8.28 -0.53
C GLY A 37 -5.12 -8.93 0.59
N PRO A 38 -6.48 -8.82 0.59
CA PRO A 38 -7.29 -9.48 1.62
C PRO A 38 -7.11 -11.00 1.67
N ALA A 39 -7.09 -11.69 0.51
CA ALA A 39 -6.90 -13.14 0.47
C ALA A 39 -5.48 -13.54 0.91
N VAL A 40 -4.46 -12.77 0.52
CA VAL A 40 -3.09 -12.98 0.97
C VAL A 40 -2.98 -12.85 2.49
N ALA A 41 -3.58 -11.81 3.07
CA ALA A 41 -3.58 -11.60 4.52
C ALA A 41 -4.29 -12.74 5.26
N MET A 42 -5.47 -13.15 4.79
CA MET A 42 -6.20 -14.28 5.37
C MET A 42 -5.37 -15.57 5.33
N HIS A 43 -4.79 -15.90 4.18
CA HIS A 43 -3.94 -17.09 4.01
C HIS A 43 -2.75 -17.07 4.98
N LEU A 44 -2.09 -15.92 5.16
CA LEU A 44 -0.96 -15.79 6.08
C LEU A 44 -1.40 -15.97 7.54
N VAL A 45 -2.55 -15.42 7.93
CA VAL A 45 -3.14 -15.61 9.27
C VAL A 45 -3.47 -17.07 9.52
N GLU A 46 -4.14 -17.75 8.60
CA GLU A 46 -4.46 -19.18 8.69
C GLU A 46 -3.20 -20.03 8.84
N ARG A 47 -2.18 -19.76 8.05
CA ARG A 47 -0.86 -20.43 8.17
C ARG A 47 -0.19 -20.16 9.52
N ALA A 48 -0.28 -18.95 10.05
CA ALA A 48 0.24 -18.63 11.38
C ALA A 48 -0.53 -19.40 12.46
N GLN A 49 -1.86 -19.44 12.37
CA GLN A 49 -2.71 -20.17 13.33
C GLN A 49 -2.42 -21.68 13.30
N SER A 50 -2.21 -22.29 12.13
CA SER A 50 -1.81 -23.70 12.02
C SER A 50 -0.46 -24.03 12.68
N ARG A 51 0.33 -22.99 12.97
CA ARG A 51 1.62 -23.07 13.71
C ARG A 51 1.54 -22.61 15.15
N GLY A 52 0.33 -22.46 15.69
CA GLY A 52 0.11 -22.12 17.09
C GLY A 52 -0.10 -20.63 17.38
N THR A 53 -0.12 -19.74 16.38
CA THR A 53 -0.46 -18.33 16.61
C THR A 53 -1.94 -18.21 16.99
N ARG A 54 -2.21 -17.38 18.00
CA ARG A 54 -3.58 -17.07 18.44
C ARG A 54 -4.04 -15.75 17.86
N LEU A 55 -5.20 -15.75 17.21
CA LEU A 55 -5.87 -14.54 16.76
C LEU A 55 -6.85 -14.07 17.86
N LEU A 56 -6.60 -12.89 18.41
CA LEU A 56 -7.48 -12.23 19.38
C LEU A 56 -8.23 -11.10 18.66
N ARG A 57 -9.55 -11.09 18.75
CA ARG A 57 -10.40 -10.02 18.21
C ARG A 57 -10.67 -9.00 19.30
N ASP A 58 -9.68 -8.11 19.51
CA ASP A 58 -9.77 -7.05 20.50
C ASP A 58 -9.01 -5.81 20.01
N ARG A 59 -9.23 -4.67 20.65
CA ARG A 59 -8.54 -3.42 20.34
C ARG A 59 -7.39 -3.22 21.33
N ALA A 60 -6.21 -2.96 20.81
CA ALA A 60 -5.09 -2.49 21.61
C ALA A 60 -5.33 -1.03 22.02
N LEU A 61 -5.21 -0.73 23.30
CA LEU A 61 -5.44 0.61 23.86
C LEU A 61 -4.14 1.37 24.08
N ARG A 62 -3.15 0.72 24.67
CA ARG A 62 -1.84 1.34 24.95
C ARG A 62 -0.77 0.30 25.19
N LEU A 63 0.46 0.68 24.90
CA LEU A 63 1.65 -0.07 25.32
C LEU A 63 1.85 0.11 26.84
N THR A 64 2.19 -0.96 27.53
CA THR A 64 2.58 -0.97 28.95
C THR A 64 4.10 -1.08 29.04
N ARG A 65 4.65 -1.14 30.25
CA ARG A 65 6.10 -1.29 30.47
C ARG A 65 6.67 -2.59 29.87
N ASP A 66 5.86 -3.65 29.82
CA ASP A 66 6.27 -5.02 29.46
C ASP A 66 5.31 -5.73 28.49
N GLY A 67 4.44 -4.96 27.79
CA GLY A 67 3.47 -5.55 26.88
C GLY A 67 2.44 -4.56 26.34
N ILE A 68 1.17 -5.01 26.23
CA ILE A 68 0.07 -4.23 25.65
C ILE A 68 -1.24 -4.48 26.39
N GLU A 69 -2.01 -3.44 26.62
CA GLU A 69 -3.36 -3.49 27.23
C GLU A 69 -4.42 -3.49 26.13
N LEU A 70 -5.41 -4.36 26.29
CA LEU A 70 -6.53 -4.53 25.37
C LEU A 70 -7.82 -3.94 25.96
N GLN A 71 -8.75 -3.55 25.09
CA GLN A 71 -10.04 -2.95 25.46
C GLN A 71 -10.87 -3.90 26.34
N GLY A 72 -10.78 -5.20 26.13
CA GLY A 72 -11.42 -6.22 26.97
C GLY A 72 -10.83 -6.34 28.39
N GLY A 73 -9.89 -5.48 28.78
CA GLY A 73 -9.26 -5.45 30.12
C GLY A 73 -8.10 -6.41 30.28
N GLN A 74 -7.77 -7.22 29.28
CA GLN A 74 -6.62 -8.11 29.32
C GLN A 74 -5.32 -7.35 29.02
N THR A 75 -4.25 -7.67 29.77
CA THR A 75 -2.88 -7.26 29.45
C THR A 75 -2.10 -8.45 28.93
N LEU A 76 -1.53 -8.32 27.72
CA LEU A 76 -0.61 -9.32 27.16
C LEU A 76 0.82 -8.85 27.39
N ARG A 77 1.64 -9.72 28.00
CA ARG A 77 3.05 -9.45 28.28
C ARG A 77 3.95 -10.07 27.23
N GLY A 78 5.04 -9.38 26.90
CA GLY A 78 6.06 -9.82 25.96
C GLY A 78 6.40 -8.74 24.94
N SER A 79 7.20 -9.09 23.95
CA SER A 79 7.54 -8.19 22.84
C SER A 79 6.30 -7.91 22.01
N VAL A 80 6.10 -6.64 21.66
CA VAL A 80 4.93 -6.15 20.90
C VAL A 80 5.40 -5.60 19.56
N LEU A 81 4.83 -6.09 18.47
CA LEU A 81 4.98 -5.48 17.14
C LEU A 81 3.72 -4.67 16.80
N VAL A 82 3.87 -3.37 16.62
CA VAL A 82 2.79 -2.46 16.21
C VAL A 82 2.79 -2.32 14.69
N ALA A 83 1.74 -2.83 14.04
CA ALA A 83 1.55 -2.80 12.58
C ALA A 83 0.13 -2.28 12.23
N THR A 84 -0.27 -1.16 12.86
CA THR A 84 -1.66 -0.67 12.86
C THR A 84 -1.98 0.33 11.75
N GLY A 85 -1.07 0.53 10.78
CA GLY A 85 -1.30 1.42 9.63
C GLY A 85 -1.60 2.85 10.06
N CYS A 86 -2.69 3.45 9.57
CA CYS A 86 -3.06 4.83 9.91
C CYS A 86 -3.39 5.04 11.40
N ALA A 87 -3.72 3.99 12.14
CA ALA A 87 -3.97 4.06 13.58
C ALA A 87 -2.68 4.01 14.43
N LEU A 88 -1.49 4.04 13.80
CA LEU A 88 -0.22 4.03 14.54
C LEU A 88 -0.12 5.10 15.62
N PRO A 89 -0.49 6.37 15.39
CA PRO A 89 -0.36 7.43 16.40
C PRO A 89 -1.21 7.23 17.65
N GLU A 90 -2.25 6.38 17.60
CA GLU A 90 -3.06 6.04 18.79
C GLU A 90 -2.25 5.27 19.83
N LEU A 91 -1.30 4.42 19.39
CA LEU A 91 -0.41 3.64 20.24
C LEU A 91 0.98 4.26 20.40
N LEU A 92 1.46 4.94 19.39
CA LEU A 92 2.80 5.51 19.29
C LEU A 92 2.74 6.96 18.78
N PRO A 93 2.27 7.92 19.61
CA PRO A 93 2.08 9.31 19.19
C PRO A 93 3.38 10.02 18.80
N ALA A 94 4.54 9.52 19.24
CA ALA A 94 5.86 10.04 18.86
C ALA A 94 6.27 9.68 17.42
N LEU A 95 5.53 8.77 16.75
CA LEU A 95 5.74 8.39 15.35
C LEU A 95 4.60 8.95 14.48
N PRO A 96 4.75 10.16 13.97
CA PRO A 96 3.70 10.84 13.23
C PRO A 96 3.37 10.09 11.92
N MET A 97 2.09 10.03 11.60
CA MET A 97 1.55 9.36 10.43
C MET A 97 0.49 10.24 9.78
N ARG A 98 0.54 10.38 8.47
CA ARG A 98 -0.51 11.03 7.69
C ARG A 98 -1.32 9.98 6.93
N ALA A 99 -2.61 10.24 6.80
CA ALA A 99 -3.49 9.41 5.99
C ALA A 99 -3.53 9.93 4.55
N ARG A 100 -3.16 9.10 3.58
CA ARG A 100 -3.23 9.42 2.15
C ARG A 100 -4.38 8.66 1.50
N LYS A 101 -5.50 9.36 1.28
CA LYS A 101 -6.74 8.84 0.72
C LYS A 101 -6.57 8.49 -0.75
N GLY A 102 -7.17 7.39 -1.17
CA GLY A 102 -7.26 6.99 -2.57
C GLY A 102 -8.64 6.49 -2.92
N HIS A 103 -9.04 6.73 -4.17
CA HIS A 103 -10.30 6.28 -4.74
C HIS A 103 -10.08 5.05 -5.62
N LEU A 104 -11.02 4.14 -5.62
CA LEU A 104 -11.06 2.96 -6.47
C LEU A 104 -12.45 2.77 -7.03
N VAL A 105 -12.50 2.29 -8.28
CA VAL A 105 -13.72 1.85 -8.95
C VAL A 105 -13.54 0.42 -9.40
N ILE A 106 -14.54 -0.43 -9.21
CA ILE A 106 -14.60 -1.76 -9.82
C ILE A 106 -15.82 -1.83 -10.75
N THR A 107 -15.61 -2.35 -11.94
CA THR A 107 -16.67 -2.47 -12.96
C THR A 107 -17.50 -3.74 -12.79
N GLN A 108 -18.60 -3.85 -13.54
CA GLN A 108 -19.21 -5.13 -13.86
C GLN A 108 -18.20 -6.03 -14.62
N ARG A 109 -18.61 -7.23 -15.00
CA ARG A 109 -17.73 -8.20 -15.65
C ARG A 109 -17.65 -7.95 -17.15
N TYR A 110 -16.42 -7.73 -17.64
CA TYR A 110 -16.07 -7.53 -19.04
C TYR A 110 -14.85 -8.40 -19.39
N PRO A 111 -15.01 -9.75 -19.43
CA PRO A 111 -13.90 -10.67 -19.65
C PRO A 111 -13.19 -10.39 -20.97
N GLY A 112 -11.86 -10.36 -20.95
CA GLY A 112 -11.03 -10.18 -22.12
C GLY A 112 -10.88 -8.76 -22.63
N LEU A 113 -11.56 -7.78 -22.05
CA LEU A 113 -11.40 -6.37 -22.46
C LEU A 113 -10.00 -5.84 -22.11
N LEU A 114 -9.45 -6.25 -20.98
CA LEU A 114 -8.09 -5.93 -20.53
C LEU A 114 -7.37 -7.24 -20.18
N ARG A 115 -6.13 -7.39 -20.63
CA ARG A 115 -5.35 -8.62 -20.48
C ARG A 115 -4.30 -8.52 -19.39
N HIS A 116 -3.69 -7.33 -19.21
CA HIS A 116 -2.62 -7.08 -18.24
C HIS A 116 -3.02 -5.98 -17.27
N GLN A 117 -2.41 -5.96 -16.09
CA GLN A 117 -2.35 -4.74 -15.32
C GLN A 117 -1.60 -3.70 -16.13
N THR A 118 -2.23 -2.56 -16.35
CA THR A 118 -1.65 -1.49 -17.15
C THR A 118 -1.60 -0.20 -16.35
N LEU A 119 -0.46 0.46 -16.37
CA LEU A 119 -0.23 1.74 -15.71
C LEU A 119 0.62 2.66 -16.59
N GLU A 120 0.54 3.95 -16.36
CA GLU A 120 1.37 4.92 -17.09
C GLU A 120 2.84 4.84 -16.64
N LEU A 121 3.79 5.06 -17.56
CA LEU A 121 5.23 5.03 -17.25
C LEU A 121 5.63 6.07 -16.19
N GLY A 122 5.02 7.26 -16.19
CA GLY A 122 5.19 8.29 -15.17
C GLY A 122 4.44 8.02 -13.85
N TYR A 123 3.97 6.79 -13.63
CA TYR A 123 3.21 6.45 -12.43
C TYR A 123 3.97 6.75 -11.14
N ALA A 124 5.27 6.46 -11.10
CA ALA A 124 6.10 6.72 -9.93
C ALA A 124 6.18 8.22 -9.60
N ASP A 125 6.32 9.07 -10.60
CA ASP A 125 6.39 10.53 -10.43
C ASP A 125 5.06 11.08 -9.94
N SER A 126 3.95 10.63 -10.54
CA SER A 126 2.58 10.98 -10.11
C SER A 126 2.23 10.40 -8.74
N ALA A 127 2.81 9.25 -8.40
CA ALA A 127 2.55 8.52 -7.18
C ALA A 127 3.32 9.03 -5.98
N HIS A 128 4.56 9.49 -6.18
CA HIS A 128 5.49 9.90 -5.13
C HIS A 128 5.89 11.38 -5.22
N GLY A 129 5.28 12.12 -6.15
CA GLY A 129 5.45 13.57 -6.22
C GLY A 129 5.01 14.28 -4.95
N SER A 130 5.54 15.49 -4.74
CA SER A 130 5.25 16.35 -3.59
C SER A 130 3.86 16.98 -3.59
N ASP A 131 3.07 16.78 -4.62
CA ASP A 131 1.75 17.37 -4.77
C ASP A 131 0.77 16.84 -3.72
N ASP A 132 -0.01 17.74 -3.13
CA ASP A 132 -1.03 17.42 -2.14
C ASP A 132 -2.10 16.47 -2.70
N SER A 133 -2.35 16.52 -4.00
CA SER A 133 -3.27 15.62 -4.69
C SER A 133 -2.82 15.25 -6.09
N SER A 134 -2.91 13.97 -6.45
CA SER A 134 -2.57 13.47 -7.77
C SER A 134 -3.52 12.36 -8.23
N VAL A 135 -3.55 12.15 -9.55
CA VAL A 135 -4.19 11.00 -10.18
C VAL A 135 -3.22 10.37 -11.17
N ALA A 136 -3.25 9.06 -11.26
CA ALA A 136 -2.42 8.30 -12.19
C ALA A 136 -3.25 7.17 -12.82
N PHE A 137 -2.95 6.84 -14.07
CA PHE A 137 -3.58 5.72 -14.75
C PHE A 137 -3.04 4.40 -14.18
N ASN A 138 -3.93 3.60 -13.62
CA ASN A 138 -3.66 2.25 -13.16
C ASN A 138 -4.94 1.43 -13.25
N VAL A 139 -4.97 0.43 -14.08
CA VAL A 139 -6.11 -0.49 -14.23
C VAL A 139 -5.64 -1.93 -14.12
N GLN A 140 -6.48 -2.76 -13.51
CA GLN A 140 -6.16 -4.15 -13.20
C GLN A 140 -7.33 -5.06 -13.58
N PRO A 141 -7.16 -5.98 -14.52
CA PRO A 141 -8.15 -7.03 -14.75
C PRO A 141 -8.19 -7.99 -13.57
N ARG A 142 -9.38 -8.44 -13.23
CA ARG A 142 -9.59 -9.49 -12.24
C ARG A 142 -9.88 -10.82 -12.94
N PRO A 143 -9.49 -11.96 -12.39
CA PRO A 143 -9.81 -13.28 -12.95
C PRO A 143 -11.32 -13.50 -13.16
N THR A 144 -12.14 -12.77 -12.40
CA THR A 144 -13.60 -12.76 -12.50
C THR A 144 -14.15 -11.93 -13.65
N GLY A 145 -13.29 -11.25 -14.43
CA GLY A 145 -13.65 -10.39 -15.56
C GLY A 145 -13.96 -8.93 -15.19
N GLN A 146 -13.97 -8.57 -13.91
CA GLN A 146 -14.09 -7.18 -13.49
C GLN A 146 -12.77 -6.42 -13.70
N ILE A 147 -12.87 -5.10 -13.85
CA ILE A 147 -11.70 -4.22 -13.98
C ILE A 147 -11.66 -3.30 -12.77
N LEU A 148 -10.55 -3.30 -12.05
CA LEU A 148 -10.28 -2.35 -10.98
C LEU A 148 -9.58 -1.13 -11.58
N ILE A 149 -10.14 0.04 -11.35
CA ILE A 149 -9.62 1.32 -11.83
C ILE A 149 -9.12 2.14 -10.64
N GLY A 150 -7.91 2.62 -10.71
CA GLY A 150 -7.23 3.54 -9.81
C GLY A 150 -6.20 4.35 -10.61
N SER A 151 -5.44 5.23 -10.02
CA SER A 151 -5.45 5.57 -8.60
C SER A 151 -5.53 7.08 -8.42
N SER A 152 -5.99 7.48 -7.25
CA SER A 152 -5.87 8.87 -6.80
C SER A 152 -5.11 8.92 -5.48
N ARG A 153 -4.60 10.11 -5.15
CA ARG A 153 -3.93 10.42 -3.89
C ARG A 153 -4.28 11.83 -3.46
N GLU A 154 -4.67 11.96 -2.21
CA GLU A 154 -4.86 13.24 -1.52
C GLU A 154 -4.61 13.03 -0.03
N PHE A 155 -4.07 14.01 0.68
CA PHE A 155 -3.97 13.92 2.13
C PHE A 155 -5.34 14.20 2.75
N ASP A 156 -5.77 13.34 3.66
CA ASP A 156 -7.02 13.46 4.42
C ASP A 156 -6.79 12.90 5.82
N ASP A 157 -6.22 13.74 6.68
CA ASP A 157 -5.87 13.34 8.05
C ASP A 157 -7.13 13.15 8.94
N ALA A 158 -8.29 13.62 8.51
CA ALA A 158 -9.57 13.32 9.15
C ALA A 158 -10.07 11.90 8.84
N MET A 159 -9.48 11.25 7.84
CA MET A 159 -9.85 9.92 7.37
C MET A 159 -11.36 9.81 7.03
N ASP A 160 -11.90 10.83 6.36
CA ASP A 160 -13.29 10.80 5.89
C ASP A 160 -13.44 9.77 4.75
N PRO A 161 -14.23 8.69 4.91
CA PRO A 161 -14.44 7.69 3.89
C PRO A 161 -15.30 8.14 2.71
N ALA A 162 -15.84 9.35 2.74
CA ALA A 162 -16.69 9.86 1.66
C ALA A 162 -15.92 9.95 0.33
N VAL A 163 -16.60 9.60 -0.77
CA VAL A 163 -16.05 9.70 -2.12
C VAL A 163 -16.03 11.16 -2.56
N SER A 164 -14.86 11.69 -2.89
CA SER A 164 -14.71 12.98 -3.54
C SER A 164 -15.08 12.86 -5.03
N MET A 165 -16.24 13.37 -5.44
CA MET A 165 -16.68 13.32 -6.83
C MET A 165 -15.74 14.08 -7.79
N PRO A 166 -15.15 15.24 -7.42
CA PRO A 166 -14.14 15.89 -8.27
C PRO A 166 -12.89 15.04 -8.47
N MET A 167 -12.38 14.40 -7.42
CA MET A 167 -11.22 13.51 -7.49
C MET A 167 -11.53 12.26 -8.32
N LEU A 168 -12.70 11.65 -8.11
CA LEU A 168 -13.16 10.50 -8.87
C LEU A 168 -13.23 10.84 -10.38
N ARG A 169 -13.80 12.00 -10.72
CA ARG A 169 -13.87 12.47 -12.12
C ARG A 169 -12.48 12.60 -12.73
N ARG A 170 -11.53 13.29 -12.06
CA ARG A 170 -10.14 13.42 -12.54
C ARG A 170 -9.50 12.06 -12.79
N MET A 171 -9.66 11.11 -11.87
CA MET A 171 -9.11 9.75 -11.99
C MET A 171 -9.72 8.99 -13.17
N LEU A 172 -11.02 9.07 -13.38
CA LEU A 172 -11.70 8.43 -14.50
C LEU A 172 -11.33 9.08 -15.84
N GLU A 173 -11.29 10.41 -15.93
CA GLU A 173 -10.85 11.11 -17.13
C GLU A 173 -9.42 10.74 -17.53
N ARG A 174 -8.51 10.61 -16.54
CA ARG A 174 -7.15 10.10 -16.79
C ARG A 174 -7.19 8.67 -17.33
N SER A 175 -8.01 7.80 -16.74
CA SER A 175 -8.14 6.41 -17.19
C SER A 175 -8.74 6.32 -18.61
N PHE A 176 -9.71 7.14 -18.92
CA PHE A 176 -10.34 7.18 -20.24
C PHE A 176 -9.40 7.69 -21.35
N SER A 177 -8.39 8.49 -21.03
CA SER A 177 -7.38 8.91 -22.01
C SER A 177 -6.47 7.76 -22.44
N TYR A 178 -6.27 6.76 -21.60
CA TYR A 178 -5.50 5.55 -21.91
C TYR A 178 -6.36 4.41 -22.46
N LEU A 179 -7.58 4.25 -21.91
CA LEU A 179 -8.53 3.18 -22.26
C LEU A 179 -9.92 3.76 -22.51
N PRO A 180 -10.20 4.28 -23.73
CA PRO A 180 -11.49 4.91 -24.05
C PRO A 180 -12.70 4.01 -23.82
N ALA A 181 -12.55 2.71 -24.00
CA ALA A 181 -13.61 1.71 -23.78
C ALA A 181 -14.18 1.72 -22.35
N LEU A 182 -13.42 2.19 -21.36
CA LEU A 182 -13.90 2.30 -19.98
C LEU A 182 -15.10 3.24 -19.82
N ARG A 183 -15.31 4.20 -20.76
CA ARG A 183 -16.44 5.14 -20.72
C ARG A 183 -17.81 4.46 -20.83
N GLY A 184 -17.86 3.32 -21.52
CA GLY A 184 -19.10 2.57 -21.74
C GLY A 184 -19.36 1.47 -20.70
N LEU A 185 -18.53 1.36 -19.66
CA LEU A 185 -18.65 0.29 -18.68
C LEU A 185 -19.45 0.73 -17.46
N ASP A 186 -20.24 -0.20 -16.92
CA ASP A 186 -20.97 0.00 -15.67
C ASP A 186 -20.06 -0.18 -14.46
N ALA A 187 -20.08 0.76 -13.54
CA ALA A 187 -19.42 0.64 -12.25
C ALA A 187 -20.28 -0.20 -11.30
N LEU A 188 -19.69 -1.24 -10.71
CA LEU A 188 -20.32 -2.02 -9.66
C LEU A 188 -20.20 -1.34 -8.30
N ARG A 189 -19.03 -0.75 -8.02
CA ARG A 189 -18.75 -0.09 -6.74
C ARG A 189 -17.66 0.97 -6.87
N VAL A 190 -17.83 2.03 -6.09
CA VAL A 190 -16.79 3.05 -5.82
C VAL A 190 -16.54 3.08 -4.32
N TRP A 191 -15.29 3.20 -3.91
CA TRP A 191 -14.93 3.36 -2.49
C TRP A 191 -13.59 4.09 -2.33
N THR A 192 -13.28 4.44 -1.11
CA THR A 192 -12.01 5.04 -0.72
C THR A 192 -11.25 4.15 0.26
N GLY A 193 -9.96 4.39 0.40
CA GLY A 193 -9.11 3.77 1.41
C GLY A 193 -7.97 4.71 1.77
N PHE A 194 -7.33 4.47 2.92
CA PHE A 194 -6.28 5.32 3.45
C PHE A 194 -4.95 4.56 3.48
N ARG A 195 -3.92 5.20 2.96
CA ARG A 195 -2.56 4.69 2.99
C ARG A 195 -1.81 5.38 4.13
N PRO A 196 -1.19 4.61 5.04
CA PRO A 196 -0.38 5.18 6.11
C PRO A 196 0.92 5.73 5.54
N THR A 197 1.12 7.03 5.64
CA THR A 197 2.29 7.72 5.11
C THR A 197 3.08 8.35 6.24
N SER A 198 4.34 7.93 6.42
CA SER A 198 5.27 8.59 7.33
C SER A 198 5.60 10.00 6.83
N ILE A 199 6.05 10.88 7.71
CA ILE A 199 6.30 12.28 7.34
C ILE A 199 7.47 12.48 6.36
N ASP A 200 8.40 11.54 6.31
CA ASP A 200 9.58 11.55 5.42
C ASP A 200 9.45 10.56 4.23
N GLY A 201 8.27 9.93 4.06
CA GLY A 201 8.00 8.97 2.99
C GLY A 201 8.67 7.61 3.14
N ARG A 202 9.40 7.35 4.23
CA ARG A 202 10.06 6.07 4.52
C ARG A 202 9.31 5.34 5.62
N PRO A 203 9.04 4.03 5.50
CA PRO A 203 8.35 3.29 6.56
C PRO A 203 9.17 3.28 7.86
N TYR A 204 8.46 3.18 8.98
CA TYR A 204 9.06 2.88 10.28
C TYR A 204 9.18 1.38 10.41
N ILE A 205 10.41 0.85 10.47
CA ILE A 205 10.68 -0.58 10.64
C ILE A 205 11.81 -0.72 11.65
N GLY A 206 11.49 -1.20 12.84
CA GLY A 206 12.51 -1.34 13.88
C GLY A 206 11.97 -1.23 15.29
N ARG A 207 12.87 -1.06 16.24
CA ARG A 207 12.55 -0.88 17.66
C ARG A 207 11.97 0.51 17.92
N VAL A 208 10.95 0.59 18.74
CA VAL A 208 10.35 1.88 19.14
C VAL A 208 11.30 2.62 20.07
N PRO A 209 11.67 3.89 19.81
CA PRO A 209 12.55 4.66 20.67
C PRO A 209 12.03 4.72 22.12
N GLY A 210 12.90 4.39 23.08
CA GLY A 210 12.56 4.37 24.50
C GLY A 210 11.71 3.20 25.01
N MET A 211 11.44 2.20 24.15
CA MET A 211 10.66 1.01 24.51
C MET A 211 11.34 -0.27 24.01
N ASP A 212 12.15 -0.92 24.85
CA ASP A 212 12.95 -2.09 24.46
C ASP A 212 12.12 -3.30 24.03
N HIS A 213 10.89 -3.44 24.51
CA HIS A 213 9.98 -4.52 24.18
C HIS A 213 9.06 -4.22 22.98
N ALA A 214 9.06 -2.97 22.45
CA ALA A 214 8.15 -2.56 21.39
C ALA A 214 8.86 -2.36 20.05
N TRP A 215 8.22 -2.83 18.99
CA TRP A 215 8.66 -2.78 17.60
C TRP A 215 7.57 -2.20 16.73
N VAL A 216 7.93 -1.63 15.60
CA VAL A 216 6.97 -1.05 14.65
C VAL A 216 7.27 -1.48 13.22
N ALA A 217 6.19 -1.67 12.44
CA ALA A 217 6.21 -1.83 10.99
C ALA A 217 5.01 -1.10 10.38
N ALA A 218 5.20 0.15 9.95
CA ALA A 218 4.13 0.99 9.42
C ALA A 218 4.66 2.11 8.52
N GLY A 219 3.78 2.82 7.82
CA GLY A 219 4.15 4.01 7.06
C GLY A 219 4.65 3.75 5.64
N HIS A 220 4.28 2.61 5.04
CA HIS A 220 4.73 2.20 3.70
C HIS A 220 3.99 2.92 2.56
N GLU A 221 3.04 3.76 2.84
CA GLU A 221 2.16 4.41 1.86
C GLU A 221 1.51 3.36 0.93
N GLY A 222 1.64 3.50 -0.38
CA GLY A 222 1.08 2.59 -1.39
C GLY A 222 1.91 1.32 -1.63
N LEU A 223 3.08 1.18 -1.03
CA LEU A 223 4.01 0.07 -1.26
C LEU A 223 3.90 -1.06 -0.23
N GLY A 224 3.01 -0.92 0.76
CA GLY A 224 2.95 -1.84 1.91
C GLY A 224 2.73 -3.31 1.53
N ILE A 225 1.89 -3.62 0.53
CA ILE A 225 1.66 -4.99 0.07
C ILE A 225 2.92 -5.53 -0.63
N THR A 226 3.48 -4.76 -1.55
CA THR A 226 4.68 -5.15 -2.33
C THR A 226 5.89 -5.39 -1.42
N THR A 227 6.08 -4.58 -0.39
CA THR A 227 7.24 -4.65 0.51
C THR A 227 7.01 -5.49 1.77
N ALA A 228 5.80 -6.03 1.98
CA ALA A 228 5.42 -6.72 3.23
C ALA A 228 6.39 -7.85 3.62
N LEU A 229 6.78 -8.70 2.67
CA LEU A 229 7.69 -9.81 2.95
C LEU A 229 9.11 -9.33 3.27
N GLY A 230 9.60 -8.31 2.55
CA GLY A 230 10.89 -7.68 2.85
C GLY A 230 10.91 -7.02 4.22
N THR A 231 9.83 -6.31 4.58
CA THR A 231 9.64 -5.73 5.92
C THR A 231 9.64 -6.81 7.00
N ALA A 232 8.93 -7.92 6.78
CA ALA A 232 8.88 -9.02 7.74
C ALA A 232 10.25 -9.67 7.93
N HIS A 233 11.02 -9.88 6.84
CA HIS A 233 12.38 -10.39 6.89
C HIS A 233 13.29 -9.47 7.70
N LEU A 234 13.33 -8.18 7.34
CA LEU A 234 14.13 -7.18 8.04
C LEU A 234 13.82 -7.15 9.54
N LEU A 235 12.53 -7.15 9.90
CA LEU A 235 12.09 -7.13 11.28
C LEU A 235 12.51 -8.38 12.07
N VAL A 236 12.37 -9.56 11.46
CA VAL A 236 12.78 -10.84 12.07
C VAL A 236 14.28 -10.86 12.29
N ASP A 237 15.09 -10.40 11.33
CA ASP A 237 16.54 -10.34 11.47
C ASP A 237 16.95 -9.37 12.59
N LEU A 238 16.31 -8.19 12.68
CA LEU A 238 16.52 -7.24 13.77
C LEU A 238 16.11 -7.80 15.14
N LEU A 239 14.94 -8.48 15.21
CA LEU A 239 14.44 -9.11 16.43
C LEU A 239 15.36 -10.23 16.95
N LEU A 240 15.97 -10.95 16.04
CA LEU A 240 16.86 -12.09 16.34
C LEU A 240 18.34 -11.71 16.32
N GLU A 241 18.66 -10.41 16.23
CA GLU A 241 20.02 -9.87 16.18
C GLU A 241 20.89 -10.53 15.10
N ARG A 242 20.30 -10.78 13.92
CA ARG A 242 20.95 -11.35 12.75
C ARG A 242 21.42 -10.26 11.78
N PRO A 243 22.43 -10.56 10.94
CA PRO A 243 22.77 -9.67 9.83
C PRO A 243 21.56 -9.45 8.91
N THR A 244 21.27 -8.20 8.58
CA THR A 244 20.16 -7.83 7.69
C THR A 244 20.59 -7.86 6.22
N ALA A 245 19.70 -8.27 5.32
CA ALA A 245 19.96 -8.31 3.89
C ALA A 245 20.02 -6.91 3.25
N ILE A 246 19.44 -5.91 3.90
CA ILE A 246 19.45 -4.51 3.50
C ILE A 246 19.81 -3.64 4.69
N ASP A 247 20.34 -2.44 4.45
CA ASP A 247 20.58 -1.45 5.51
C ASP A 247 19.27 -1.08 6.20
N ALA A 248 19.18 -1.25 7.52
CA ALA A 248 18.02 -0.92 8.33
C ALA A 248 17.97 0.56 8.74
N ALA A 249 19.09 1.26 8.73
CA ALA A 249 19.19 2.62 9.25
C ALA A 249 18.21 3.63 8.60
N PRO A 250 17.93 3.56 7.27
CA PRO A 250 16.95 4.43 6.65
C PRO A 250 15.50 4.24 7.15
N PHE A 251 15.21 3.09 7.78
CA PHE A 251 13.87 2.73 8.26
C PHE A 251 13.74 2.80 9.78
N ASP A 252 14.84 3.02 10.50
CA ASP A 252 14.85 3.09 11.95
C ASP A 252 13.89 4.22 12.43
N PRO A 253 12.93 3.94 13.31
CA PRO A 253 12.06 4.96 13.87
C PRO A 253 12.79 6.09 14.60
N ALA A 254 13.98 5.83 15.16
CA ALA A 254 14.81 6.81 15.85
C ALA A 254 15.36 7.92 14.93
N ARG A 255 15.38 7.72 13.60
CA ARG A 255 15.86 8.72 12.64
C ARG A 255 15.15 10.07 12.75
N LEU A 256 13.88 10.09 13.17
CA LEU A 256 13.12 11.33 13.33
C LEU A 256 13.57 12.15 14.53
N ALA A 257 13.99 11.49 15.62
CA ALA A 257 14.51 12.18 16.79
C ALA A 257 15.85 12.90 16.46
N ALA A 258 16.67 12.31 15.61
CA ALA A 258 17.94 12.91 15.15
C ALA A 258 17.70 14.13 14.25
N ALA A 259 16.65 14.14 13.44
CA ALA A 259 16.31 15.27 12.56
C ALA A 259 15.80 16.51 13.32
N THR A 260 15.15 16.32 14.46
CA THR A 260 14.63 17.43 15.30
C THR A 260 15.72 18.13 16.09
N VAL A 261 16.88 17.50 16.30
CA VAL A 261 18.04 18.09 17.01
C VAL A 261 18.96 18.89 16.06
N ALA A 262 18.84 18.67 14.74
CA ALA A 262 19.67 19.28 13.71
C ALA A 262 19.00 20.50 13.01
N ALA A 263 17.78 20.86 13.36
CA ALA A 263 16.99 21.97 12.84
C ALA A 263 16.85 23.07 13.91
#